data_6267d21f666557c1330b1075a7608dab
#
_entry.id   6267d21f666557c1330b1075a7608dab
#
_cell.length_a   1.000
_cell.length_b   1.000
_cell.length_c   1.000
_cell.angle_alpha   90.00
_cell.angle_beta   90.00
_cell.angle_gamma   90.00
#
_symmetry.space_group_name_H-M   'P 1'
#
loop_
_entity.id
_entity.type
_entity.pdbx_description
1 polymer ?
#
loop_
_entity_poly.entity_id
_entity_poly.type
_entity_poly.pdbx_seq_one_letter_code
_entity_poly.pdbx_strand_id
1 'polypeptide(L)'
;MTYRYRLATVFLMGFFVDCINIFMPAVALPTIAAEFHVGISAGAWVANAYMLGLTLAIPLAPWLADRWGARGLMAGSMLAFALAAWACGEAGSFGQLVGWRFIQGMAGGLVIPVGQALAFNRFQGPERARVSTLVMAVALIAPALSPWLGGLIVDHGSWRWVFHSNIALALAAAGLAWLWVRDAPATARQRPDLKGLVLVSAALAAWLLGMSLYGAGQGSGQGLALAWLGMAAGLAFTVLYALHARKTAHPIVELQLLKSPRLRMSVAVYHAIPGMFTGVNLLNIFYLQDMLHLSAQATGRFMMVYAGGALVSMLVGGRLYNRAGARPLFIASMVLHSLGIAALAAVAAPADPWLLAAAYGLMGLGGGLGANTAQTTALLDFDGRQTQQASVIWNLNRQMAFSVGAAFFLMVFNMLATRLDAGRAYHITFLIASLAGLVPLLQLRSLHTLKDHHARQQAHRP
;
A
#
# COMPACT_ATOMS: atom_id res chain seq x y z
N MET A 1 -0.31 -29.16 9.63
CA MET A 1 -0.77 -27.79 9.35
C MET A 1 -2.05 -27.89 8.53
N THR A 2 -3.19 -27.33 8.99
CA THR A 2 -4.45 -27.41 8.27
C THR A 2 -4.39 -26.58 6.97
N TYR A 3 -5.20 -26.96 5.97
CA TYR A 3 -5.19 -26.34 4.63
C TYR A 3 -5.31 -24.81 4.65
N ARG A 4 -6.15 -24.26 5.54
CA ARG A 4 -6.34 -22.81 5.67
C ARG A 4 -5.06 -22.08 6.08
N TYR A 5 -4.25 -22.65 6.99
CA TYR A 5 -2.96 -22.04 7.37
C TYR A 5 -1.92 -22.16 6.27
N ARG A 6 -1.94 -23.23 5.46
CA ARG A 6 -1.09 -23.34 4.27
C ARG A 6 -1.35 -22.21 3.28
N LEU A 7 -2.64 -21.91 3.00
CA LEU A 7 -3.02 -20.79 2.14
C LEU A 7 -2.55 -19.44 2.70
N ALA A 8 -2.77 -19.19 4.00
CA ALA A 8 -2.31 -17.97 4.64
C ALA A 8 -0.79 -17.82 4.56
N THR A 9 -0.02 -18.91 4.76
CA THR A 9 1.45 -18.90 4.64
C THR A 9 1.90 -18.57 3.22
N VAL A 10 1.29 -19.18 2.19
CA VAL A 10 1.61 -18.88 0.78
C VAL A 10 1.35 -17.40 0.48
N PHE A 11 0.19 -16.88 0.90
CA PHE A 11 -0.14 -15.47 0.70
C PHE A 11 0.83 -14.55 1.43
N LEU A 12 1.09 -14.79 2.73
CA LEU A 12 1.99 -13.96 3.54
C LEU A 12 3.42 -13.97 2.98
N MET A 13 3.88 -15.12 2.47
CA MET A 13 5.22 -15.23 1.87
C MET A 13 5.32 -14.44 0.57
N GLY A 14 4.33 -14.58 -0.35
CA GLY A 14 4.27 -13.79 -1.58
C GLY A 14 4.16 -12.30 -1.29
N PHE A 15 3.35 -11.91 -0.29
CA PHE A 15 3.20 -10.54 0.14
C PHE A 15 4.49 -9.97 0.77
N PHE A 16 5.22 -10.77 1.54
CA PHE A 16 6.51 -10.39 2.11
C PHE A 16 7.56 -10.14 1.03
N VAL A 17 7.64 -11.04 0.03
CA VAL A 17 8.54 -10.88 -1.13
C VAL A 17 8.23 -9.58 -1.87
N ASP A 18 6.94 -9.29 -2.11
CA ASP A 18 6.51 -8.04 -2.75
C ASP A 18 6.90 -6.80 -1.94
N CYS A 19 6.61 -6.79 -0.64
CA CYS A 19 6.94 -5.67 0.23
C CYS A 19 8.45 -5.40 0.30
N ILE A 20 9.29 -6.43 0.41
CA ILE A 20 10.75 -6.26 0.37
C ILE A 20 11.19 -5.64 -0.95
N ASN A 21 10.65 -6.11 -2.07
CA ASN A 21 11.01 -5.62 -3.41
C ASN A 21 10.58 -4.18 -3.69
N ILE A 22 9.61 -3.65 -2.96
CA ILE A 22 9.25 -2.23 -3.04
C ILE A 22 10.34 -1.35 -2.42
N PHE A 23 10.88 -1.75 -1.26
CA PHE A 23 11.70 -0.88 -0.42
C PHE A 23 13.21 -1.16 -0.49
N MET A 24 13.62 -2.41 -0.68
CA MET A 24 15.04 -2.79 -0.68
C MET A 24 15.86 -2.14 -1.81
N PRO A 25 15.37 -2.03 -3.06
CA PRO A 25 16.14 -1.40 -4.13
C PRO A 25 16.38 0.10 -3.95
N ALA A 26 15.60 0.77 -3.09
CA ALA A 26 15.77 2.21 -2.84
C ALA A 26 17.17 2.55 -2.28
N VAL A 27 17.75 1.66 -1.48
CA VAL A 27 19.11 1.85 -0.92
C VAL A 27 20.19 1.67 -1.99
N ALA A 28 19.92 0.88 -3.02
CA ALA A 28 20.86 0.64 -4.12
C ALA A 28 20.81 1.73 -5.21
N LEU A 29 19.80 2.63 -5.19
CA LEU A 29 19.61 3.62 -6.25
C LEU A 29 20.83 4.51 -6.52
N PRO A 30 21.57 5.04 -5.53
CA PRO A 30 22.76 5.85 -5.78
C PRO A 30 23.84 5.06 -6.55
N THR A 31 24.09 3.80 -6.16
CA THR A 31 25.07 2.94 -6.82
C THR A 31 24.65 2.57 -8.24
N ILE A 32 23.35 2.25 -8.43
CA ILE A 32 22.77 1.98 -9.76
C ILE A 32 22.87 3.22 -10.66
N ALA A 33 22.53 4.40 -10.14
CA ALA A 33 22.58 5.66 -10.87
C ALA A 33 24.01 6.00 -11.30
N ALA A 34 25.00 5.77 -10.42
CA ALA A 34 26.41 5.99 -10.72
C ALA A 34 26.91 5.03 -11.80
N GLU A 35 26.58 3.70 -11.71
CA GLU A 35 27.04 2.71 -12.69
C GLU A 35 26.47 2.94 -14.09
N PHE A 36 25.19 3.32 -14.20
CA PHE A 36 24.56 3.60 -15.49
C PHE A 36 24.66 5.03 -15.94
N HIS A 37 25.38 5.90 -15.22
CA HIS A 37 25.57 7.32 -15.52
C HIS A 37 24.25 8.06 -15.73
N VAL A 38 23.23 7.79 -14.89
CA VAL A 38 21.93 8.44 -14.94
C VAL A 38 21.72 9.36 -13.73
N GLY A 39 20.92 10.43 -13.91
CA GLY A 39 20.59 11.33 -12.81
C GLY A 39 19.69 10.66 -11.75
N ILE A 40 19.68 11.21 -10.55
CA ILE A 40 18.89 10.72 -9.41
C ILE A 40 17.40 10.60 -9.76
N SER A 41 16.86 11.59 -10.47
CA SER A 41 15.45 11.58 -10.92
C SER A 41 15.14 10.42 -11.86
N ALA A 42 16.08 10.06 -12.74
CA ALA A 42 15.94 8.88 -13.60
C ALA A 42 16.04 7.59 -12.75
N GLY A 43 16.94 7.54 -11.76
CA GLY A 43 17.07 6.40 -10.83
C GLY A 43 15.76 6.02 -10.15
N ALA A 44 14.90 6.98 -9.83
CA ALA A 44 13.59 6.72 -9.23
C ALA A 44 12.68 5.82 -10.09
N TRP A 45 12.93 5.73 -11.42
CA TRP A 45 12.17 4.83 -12.30
C TRP A 45 12.36 3.36 -11.99
N VAL A 46 13.43 2.96 -11.32
CA VAL A 46 13.62 1.59 -10.82
C VAL A 46 12.50 1.19 -9.85
N ALA A 47 12.08 2.09 -8.97
CA ALA A 47 10.96 1.87 -8.07
C ALA A 47 9.60 2.10 -8.76
N ASN A 48 9.48 3.19 -9.52
CA ASN A 48 8.23 3.59 -10.17
C ASN A 48 7.75 2.55 -11.20
N ALA A 49 8.65 1.97 -11.99
CA ALA A 49 8.30 0.94 -12.97
C ALA A 49 7.74 -0.33 -12.29
N TYR A 50 8.32 -0.74 -11.18
CA TYR A 50 7.82 -1.85 -10.38
C TYR A 50 6.40 -1.56 -9.86
N MET A 51 6.20 -0.40 -9.23
CA MET A 51 4.89 0.02 -8.69
C MET A 51 3.84 0.13 -9.80
N LEU A 52 4.22 0.65 -10.97
CA LEU A 52 3.35 0.73 -12.14
C LEU A 52 2.93 -0.67 -12.60
N GLY A 53 3.89 -1.57 -12.82
CA GLY A 53 3.62 -2.95 -13.22
C GLY A 53 2.71 -3.67 -12.24
N LEU A 54 3.00 -3.56 -10.94
CA LEU A 54 2.22 -4.14 -9.86
C LEU A 54 0.77 -3.64 -9.89
N THR A 55 0.59 -2.32 -10.00
CA THR A 55 -0.75 -1.70 -9.98
C THR A 55 -1.58 -2.08 -11.20
N LEU A 56 -0.96 -2.15 -12.38
CA LEU A 56 -1.64 -2.53 -13.62
C LEU A 56 -2.03 -4.02 -13.66
N ALA A 57 -1.28 -4.89 -12.96
CA ALA A 57 -1.57 -6.32 -12.92
C ALA A 57 -2.70 -6.69 -11.93
N ILE A 58 -2.91 -5.90 -10.86
CA ILE A 58 -3.91 -6.18 -9.83
C ILE A 58 -5.32 -6.45 -10.41
N PRO A 59 -5.87 -5.63 -11.34
CA PRO A 59 -7.20 -5.87 -11.90
C PRO A 59 -7.31 -7.14 -12.72
N LEU A 60 -6.20 -7.60 -13.32
CA LEU A 60 -6.16 -8.83 -14.12
C LEU A 60 -6.22 -10.11 -13.28
N ALA A 61 -5.80 -10.04 -12.03
CA ALA A 61 -5.55 -11.21 -11.21
C ALA A 61 -6.78 -12.12 -11.02
N PRO A 62 -8.01 -11.63 -10.75
CA PRO A 62 -9.18 -12.49 -10.64
C PRO A 62 -9.51 -13.22 -11.93
N TRP A 63 -9.47 -12.50 -13.06
CA TRP A 63 -9.76 -13.09 -14.36
C TRP A 63 -8.74 -14.17 -14.75
N LEU A 64 -7.46 -13.93 -14.51
CA LEU A 64 -6.42 -14.93 -14.74
C LEU A 64 -6.54 -16.12 -13.79
N ALA A 65 -6.95 -15.90 -12.52
CA ALA A 65 -7.21 -16.99 -11.58
C ALA A 65 -8.39 -17.87 -12.01
N ASP A 66 -9.44 -17.28 -12.58
CA ASP A 66 -10.58 -18.03 -13.11
C ASP A 66 -10.18 -18.85 -14.38
N ARG A 67 -9.17 -18.37 -15.14
CA ARG A 67 -8.72 -19.01 -16.38
C ARG A 67 -7.68 -20.11 -16.16
N TRP A 68 -6.67 -19.86 -15.34
CA TRP A 68 -5.52 -20.74 -15.11
C TRP A 68 -5.56 -21.48 -13.79
N GLY A 69 -6.58 -21.22 -12.97
CA GLY A 69 -6.64 -21.65 -11.58
C GLY A 69 -5.76 -20.78 -10.66
N ALA A 70 -6.13 -20.71 -9.41
CA ALA A 70 -5.40 -19.94 -8.40
C ALA A 70 -3.98 -20.52 -8.15
N ARG A 71 -3.86 -21.87 -8.16
CA ARG A 71 -2.58 -22.58 -8.03
C ARG A 71 -1.62 -22.22 -9.15
N GLY A 72 -2.06 -22.37 -10.41
CA GLY A 72 -1.25 -22.09 -11.59
C GLY A 72 -0.85 -20.62 -11.66
N LEU A 73 -1.80 -19.70 -11.38
CA LEU A 73 -1.53 -18.27 -11.38
C LEU A 73 -0.49 -17.90 -10.30
N MET A 74 -0.70 -18.30 -9.04
CA MET A 74 0.21 -17.91 -7.95
C MET A 74 1.61 -18.50 -8.13
N ALA A 75 1.73 -19.77 -8.50
CA ALA A 75 3.01 -20.41 -8.75
C ALA A 75 3.71 -19.80 -9.97
N GLY A 76 3.01 -19.65 -11.09
CA GLY A 76 3.55 -19.06 -12.32
C GLY A 76 3.97 -17.60 -12.15
N SER A 77 3.19 -16.81 -11.42
CA SER A 77 3.53 -15.43 -11.09
C SER A 77 4.80 -15.34 -10.25
N MET A 78 4.97 -16.19 -9.23
CA MET A 78 6.19 -16.19 -8.43
C MET A 78 7.40 -16.69 -9.20
N LEU A 79 7.24 -17.62 -10.15
CA LEU A 79 8.30 -18.02 -11.08
C LEU A 79 8.67 -16.87 -12.02
N ALA A 80 7.69 -16.19 -12.61
CA ALA A 80 7.92 -15.02 -13.45
C ALA A 80 8.60 -13.88 -12.65
N PHE A 81 8.21 -13.71 -11.39
CA PHE A 81 8.86 -12.77 -10.48
C PHE A 81 10.34 -13.12 -10.24
N ALA A 82 10.65 -14.39 -9.98
CA ALA A 82 12.02 -14.86 -9.79
C ALA A 82 12.88 -14.65 -11.03
N LEU A 83 12.34 -14.97 -12.22
CA LEU A 83 13.02 -14.76 -13.50
C LEU A 83 13.27 -13.26 -13.78
N ALA A 84 12.27 -12.42 -13.52
CA ALA A 84 12.42 -10.97 -13.65
C ALA A 84 13.41 -10.40 -12.63
N ALA A 85 13.45 -10.93 -11.40
CA ALA A 85 14.44 -10.56 -10.39
C ALA A 85 15.87 -10.92 -10.85
N TRP A 86 16.06 -12.11 -11.39
CA TRP A 86 17.32 -12.51 -12.00
C TRP A 86 17.72 -11.55 -13.13
N ALA A 87 16.81 -11.29 -14.07
CA ALA A 87 17.06 -10.40 -15.20
C ALA A 87 17.33 -8.94 -14.78
N CYS A 88 16.75 -8.47 -13.67
CA CYS A 88 17.10 -7.17 -13.06
C CYS A 88 18.58 -7.14 -12.62
N GLY A 89 19.04 -8.22 -11.97
CA GLY A 89 20.45 -8.34 -11.55
C GLY A 89 21.44 -8.44 -12.72
N GLU A 90 21.03 -9.02 -13.85
CA GLU A 90 21.84 -9.17 -15.06
C GLU A 90 21.69 -8.01 -16.07
N ALA A 91 20.95 -6.96 -15.70
CA ALA A 91 20.71 -5.84 -16.61
C ALA A 91 22.02 -5.14 -17.00
N GLY A 92 22.29 -5.04 -18.29
CA GLY A 92 23.45 -4.37 -18.88
C GLY A 92 23.19 -2.88 -19.21
N SER A 93 21.93 -2.41 -19.08
CA SER A 93 21.58 -1.00 -19.27
C SER A 93 20.45 -0.59 -18.32
N PHE A 94 20.38 0.72 -18.04
CA PHE A 94 19.32 1.28 -17.20
C PHE A 94 17.92 1.00 -17.75
N GLY A 95 17.72 1.11 -19.08
CA GLY A 95 16.44 0.82 -19.72
C GLY A 95 16.01 -0.64 -19.57
N GLN A 96 16.96 -1.59 -19.66
CA GLN A 96 16.68 -3.00 -19.38
C GLN A 96 16.27 -3.22 -17.93
N LEU A 97 16.98 -2.62 -16.98
CA LEU A 97 16.63 -2.71 -15.56
C LEU A 97 15.19 -2.20 -15.31
N VAL A 98 14.85 -1.02 -15.82
CA VAL A 98 13.50 -0.44 -15.70
C VAL A 98 12.43 -1.35 -16.33
N GLY A 99 12.71 -1.91 -17.52
CA GLY A 99 11.80 -2.83 -18.20
C GLY A 99 11.57 -4.12 -17.37
N TRP A 100 12.63 -4.73 -16.85
CA TRP A 100 12.51 -5.93 -16.00
C TRP A 100 11.85 -5.63 -14.67
N ARG A 101 12.07 -4.46 -14.10
CA ARG A 101 11.35 -4.00 -12.89
C ARG A 101 9.84 -3.90 -13.14
N PHE A 102 9.43 -3.40 -14.31
CA PHE A 102 8.01 -3.36 -14.68
C PHE A 102 7.40 -4.78 -14.76
N ILE A 103 8.10 -5.72 -15.43
CA ILE A 103 7.67 -7.13 -15.53
C ILE A 103 7.63 -7.80 -14.15
N GLN A 104 8.63 -7.55 -13.30
CA GLN A 104 8.67 -8.05 -11.93
C GLN A 104 7.48 -7.55 -11.11
N GLY A 105 7.15 -6.25 -11.24
CA GLY A 105 5.97 -5.66 -10.62
C GLY A 105 4.68 -6.30 -11.10
N MET A 106 4.51 -6.51 -12.41
CA MET A 106 3.35 -7.23 -12.95
C MET A 106 3.19 -8.62 -12.35
N ALA A 107 4.27 -9.36 -12.22
CA ALA A 107 4.24 -10.68 -11.61
C ALA A 107 3.82 -10.64 -10.13
N GLY A 108 4.38 -9.70 -9.34
CA GLY A 108 4.00 -9.50 -7.93
C GLY A 108 2.53 -9.12 -7.75
N GLY A 109 2.04 -8.20 -8.59
CA GLY A 109 0.67 -7.70 -8.53
C GLY A 109 -0.42 -8.74 -8.73
N LEU A 110 -0.13 -9.85 -9.42
CA LEU A 110 -1.09 -10.94 -9.64
C LEU A 110 -1.31 -11.80 -8.38
N VAL A 111 -0.30 -11.96 -7.53
CA VAL A 111 -0.37 -12.85 -6.35
C VAL A 111 -1.21 -12.24 -5.23
N ILE A 112 -1.10 -10.93 -5.02
CA ILE A 112 -1.64 -10.25 -3.84
C ILE A 112 -3.16 -10.40 -3.73
N PRO A 113 -4.01 -9.97 -4.71
CA PRO A 113 -5.45 -10.00 -4.55
C PRO A 113 -6.00 -11.43 -4.49
N VAL A 114 -5.41 -12.35 -5.24
CA VAL A 114 -5.83 -13.77 -5.26
C VAL A 114 -5.46 -14.46 -3.95
N GLY A 115 -4.21 -14.33 -3.51
CA GLY A 115 -3.76 -14.90 -2.24
C GLY A 115 -4.54 -14.34 -1.04
N GLN A 116 -4.80 -13.03 -1.04
CA GLN A 116 -5.61 -12.38 -0.01
C GLN A 116 -7.03 -12.92 0.00
N ALA A 117 -7.70 -13.00 -1.14
CA ALA A 117 -9.07 -13.53 -1.23
C ALA A 117 -9.14 -14.99 -0.78
N LEU A 118 -8.22 -15.84 -1.22
CA LEU A 118 -8.16 -17.25 -0.80
C LEU A 118 -7.96 -17.39 0.70
N ALA A 119 -7.05 -16.62 1.30
CA ALA A 119 -6.81 -16.63 2.73
C ALA A 119 -8.05 -16.15 3.49
N PHE A 120 -8.59 -14.98 3.14
CA PHE A 120 -9.70 -14.37 3.88
C PHE A 120 -11.01 -15.13 3.74
N ASN A 121 -11.26 -15.85 2.65
CA ASN A 121 -12.43 -16.72 2.50
C ASN A 121 -12.39 -17.95 3.41
N ARG A 122 -11.22 -18.35 3.92
CA ARG A 122 -11.05 -19.54 4.76
C ARG A 122 -11.03 -19.23 6.25
N PHE A 123 -10.93 -17.96 6.63
CA PHE A 123 -10.97 -17.53 8.02
C PHE A 123 -12.20 -16.69 8.29
N GLN A 124 -12.94 -17.04 9.33
CA GLN A 124 -14.17 -16.35 9.74
C GLN A 124 -14.07 -15.91 11.19
N GLY A 125 -14.91 -14.95 11.56
CA GLY A 125 -15.00 -14.46 12.93
C GLY A 125 -13.65 -13.96 13.48
N PRO A 126 -13.31 -14.35 14.74
CA PRO A 126 -12.11 -13.89 15.42
C PRO A 126 -10.78 -14.24 14.72
N GLU A 127 -10.75 -15.35 13.97
CA GLU A 127 -9.54 -15.78 13.27
C GLU A 127 -9.17 -14.84 12.11
N ARG A 128 -10.17 -14.21 11.46
CA ARG A 128 -9.96 -13.26 10.37
C ARG A 128 -9.15 -12.03 10.83
N ALA A 129 -9.46 -11.53 12.05
CA ALA A 129 -8.69 -10.42 12.64
C ALA A 129 -7.22 -10.81 12.91
N ARG A 130 -6.95 -12.06 13.31
CA ARG A 130 -5.58 -12.56 13.50
C ARG A 130 -4.81 -12.61 12.18
N VAL A 131 -5.43 -13.09 11.11
CA VAL A 131 -4.81 -13.12 9.77
C VAL A 131 -4.53 -11.70 9.29
N SER A 132 -5.47 -10.76 9.47
CA SER A 132 -5.27 -9.35 9.15
C SER A 132 -4.08 -8.75 9.91
N THR A 133 -3.96 -9.07 11.22
CA THR A 133 -2.81 -8.62 12.02
C THR A 133 -1.48 -9.15 11.47
N LEU A 134 -1.42 -10.42 11.03
CA LEU A 134 -0.22 -10.98 10.41
C LEU A 134 0.12 -10.30 9.08
N VAL A 135 -0.89 -10.03 8.24
CA VAL A 135 -0.72 -9.29 6.98
C VAL A 135 -0.15 -7.90 7.25
N MET A 136 -0.70 -7.18 8.23
CA MET A 136 -0.23 -5.85 8.58
C MET A 136 1.14 -5.87 9.25
N ALA A 137 1.46 -6.90 10.03
CA ALA A 137 2.79 -7.08 10.60
C ALA A 137 3.84 -7.27 9.48
N VAL A 138 3.55 -8.07 8.45
CA VAL A 138 4.42 -8.20 7.27
C VAL A 138 4.56 -6.85 6.55
N ALA A 139 3.47 -6.12 6.35
CA ALA A 139 3.48 -4.81 5.72
C ALA A 139 4.30 -3.75 6.50
N LEU A 140 4.49 -3.94 7.81
CA LEU A 140 5.30 -3.06 8.66
C LEU A 140 6.76 -3.53 8.73
N ILE A 141 6.98 -4.84 8.92
CA ILE A 141 8.31 -5.42 9.15
C ILE A 141 9.15 -5.38 7.86
N ALA A 142 8.56 -5.70 6.71
CA ALA A 142 9.30 -5.73 5.45
C ALA A 142 9.92 -4.37 5.08
N PRO A 143 9.18 -3.23 5.10
CA PRO A 143 9.78 -1.91 4.89
C PRO A 143 10.84 -1.53 5.93
N ALA A 144 10.67 -1.96 7.19
CA ALA A 144 11.62 -1.65 8.26
C ALA A 144 12.95 -2.42 8.10
N LEU A 145 12.88 -3.68 7.66
CA LEU A 145 14.07 -4.52 7.44
C LEU A 145 14.75 -4.25 6.11
N SER A 146 14.01 -3.85 5.08
CA SER A 146 14.51 -3.73 3.70
C SER A 146 15.70 -2.79 3.54
N PRO A 147 15.73 -1.58 4.13
CA PRO A 147 16.87 -0.68 4.00
C PRO A 147 18.12 -1.25 4.66
N TRP A 148 17.99 -1.89 5.83
CA TRP A 148 19.12 -2.51 6.52
C TRP A 148 19.70 -3.69 5.74
N LEU A 149 18.84 -4.61 5.27
CA LEU A 149 19.26 -5.74 4.44
C LEU A 149 19.86 -5.27 3.12
N GLY A 150 19.23 -4.30 2.46
CA GLY A 150 19.71 -3.71 1.22
C GLY A 150 21.06 -3.04 1.37
N GLY A 151 21.24 -2.25 2.44
CA GLY A 151 22.52 -1.61 2.76
C GLY A 151 23.62 -2.63 2.98
N LEU A 152 23.38 -3.66 3.80
CA LEU A 152 24.33 -4.74 4.04
C LEU A 152 24.76 -5.44 2.74
N ILE A 153 23.84 -5.69 1.83
CA ILE A 153 24.11 -6.33 0.53
C ILE A 153 24.94 -5.39 -0.36
N VAL A 154 24.63 -4.10 -0.42
CA VAL A 154 25.33 -3.14 -1.26
C VAL A 154 26.74 -2.87 -0.75
N ASP A 155 26.91 -2.74 0.57
CA ASP A 155 28.20 -2.43 1.21
C ASP A 155 29.20 -3.57 1.11
N HIS A 156 28.73 -4.83 1.13
CA HIS A 156 29.60 -6.02 1.12
C HIS A 156 29.65 -6.75 -0.23
N GLY A 157 28.90 -6.26 -1.23
CA GLY A 157 28.80 -6.90 -2.52
C GLY A 157 28.44 -5.96 -3.66
N SER A 158 27.52 -6.36 -4.49
CA SER A 158 27.01 -5.58 -5.62
C SER A 158 25.53 -5.30 -5.44
N TRP A 159 25.06 -4.14 -5.92
CA TRP A 159 23.64 -3.80 -5.97
C TRP A 159 22.79 -4.88 -6.69
N ARG A 160 23.41 -5.67 -7.59
CA ARG A 160 22.74 -6.78 -8.30
C ARG A 160 22.19 -7.82 -7.33
N TRP A 161 22.86 -8.08 -6.21
CA TRP A 161 22.41 -9.02 -5.19
C TRP A 161 21.16 -8.57 -4.45
N VAL A 162 20.80 -7.28 -4.48
CA VAL A 162 19.52 -6.80 -3.99
C VAL A 162 18.36 -7.45 -4.73
N PHE A 163 18.54 -7.75 -6.02
CA PHE A 163 17.54 -8.46 -6.82
C PHE A 163 17.69 -9.98 -6.70
N HIS A 164 18.91 -10.49 -6.79
CA HIS A 164 19.17 -11.93 -6.72
C HIS A 164 18.75 -12.56 -5.38
N SER A 165 18.88 -11.86 -4.26
CA SER A 165 18.46 -12.34 -2.93
C SER A 165 16.98 -12.71 -2.86
N ASN A 166 16.15 -12.10 -3.69
CA ASN A 166 14.70 -12.36 -3.74
C ASN A 166 14.36 -13.63 -4.53
N ILE A 167 15.27 -14.17 -5.36
CA ILE A 167 15.01 -15.36 -6.20
C ILE A 167 14.65 -16.55 -5.33
N ALA A 168 15.47 -16.84 -4.31
CA ALA A 168 15.23 -17.99 -3.44
C ALA A 168 13.86 -17.92 -2.73
N LEU A 169 13.48 -16.73 -2.24
CA LEU A 169 12.20 -16.51 -1.57
C LEU A 169 11.04 -16.66 -2.57
N ALA A 170 11.17 -16.12 -3.78
CA ALA A 170 10.14 -16.23 -4.81
C ALA A 170 9.98 -17.67 -5.30
N LEU A 171 11.08 -18.42 -5.49
CA LEU A 171 11.02 -19.84 -5.84
C LEU A 171 10.39 -20.69 -4.73
N ALA A 172 10.71 -20.40 -3.46
CA ALA A 172 10.06 -21.06 -2.33
C ALA A 172 8.54 -20.75 -2.29
N ALA A 173 8.16 -19.50 -2.52
CA ALA A 173 6.74 -19.10 -2.62
C ALA A 173 6.03 -19.80 -3.79
N ALA A 174 6.67 -19.92 -4.95
CA ALA A 174 6.17 -20.65 -6.11
C ALA A 174 5.96 -22.13 -5.80
N GLY A 175 6.96 -22.78 -5.20
CA GLY A 175 6.90 -24.19 -4.79
C GLY A 175 5.78 -24.45 -3.78
N LEU A 176 5.67 -23.60 -2.74
CA LEU A 176 4.61 -23.71 -1.75
C LEU A 176 3.22 -23.45 -2.36
N ALA A 177 3.10 -22.50 -3.29
CA ALA A 177 1.86 -22.25 -4.01
C ALA A 177 1.47 -23.49 -4.83
N TRP A 178 2.41 -24.09 -5.55
CA TRP A 178 2.16 -25.31 -6.34
C TRP A 178 1.74 -26.50 -5.48
N LEU A 179 2.39 -26.71 -4.35
CA LEU A 179 2.17 -27.86 -3.47
C LEU A 179 0.90 -27.73 -2.60
N TRP A 180 0.58 -26.52 -2.17
CA TRP A 180 -0.43 -26.30 -1.13
C TRP A 180 -1.72 -25.66 -1.61
N VAL A 181 -1.70 -24.86 -2.69
CA VAL A 181 -2.91 -24.26 -3.24
C VAL A 181 -3.67 -25.31 -4.05
N ARG A 182 -4.97 -25.38 -3.86
CA ARG A 182 -5.87 -26.24 -4.64
C ARG A 182 -6.79 -25.35 -5.44
N ASP A 183 -6.98 -25.70 -6.69
CA ASP A 183 -7.92 -24.99 -7.53
C ASP A 183 -9.36 -25.32 -7.13
N ALA A 184 -10.22 -24.31 -7.15
CA ALA A 184 -11.66 -24.52 -7.07
C ALA A 184 -12.17 -25.09 -8.41
N PRO A 185 -13.32 -25.79 -8.44
CA PRO A 185 -13.96 -26.19 -9.67
C PRO A 185 -14.10 -24.99 -10.64
N ALA A 186 -13.76 -25.19 -11.90
CA ALA A 186 -13.79 -24.14 -12.90
C ALA A 186 -15.21 -23.54 -12.99
N THR A 187 -15.36 -22.29 -12.66
CA THR A 187 -16.57 -21.52 -12.93
C THR A 187 -16.64 -21.21 -14.43
N ALA A 188 -17.85 -20.99 -14.97
CA ALA A 188 -18.05 -20.70 -16.38
C ALA A 188 -17.08 -19.58 -16.85
N ARG A 189 -16.29 -19.88 -17.88
CA ARG A 189 -15.30 -18.94 -18.44
C ARG A 189 -16.01 -17.70 -18.98
N GLN A 190 -15.88 -16.59 -18.26
CA GLN A 190 -16.40 -15.31 -18.71
C GLN A 190 -15.38 -14.63 -19.64
N ARG A 191 -15.89 -13.91 -20.65
CA ARG A 191 -15.03 -13.09 -21.52
C ARG A 191 -14.46 -11.93 -20.70
N PRO A 192 -13.16 -11.61 -20.83
CA PRO A 192 -12.57 -10.50 -20.11
C PRO A 192 -13.15 -9.17 -20.60
N ASP A 193 -13.36 -8.24 -19.70
CA ASP A 193 -13.68 -6.86 -20.03
C ASP A 193 -12.40 -6.12 -20.49
N LEU A 194 -11.99 -6.36 -21.73
CA LEU A 194 -10.76 -5.76 -22.29
C LEU A 194 -10.85 -4.23 -22.34
N LYS A 195 -12.04 -3.69 -22.66
CA LYS A 195 -12.23 -2.23 -22.67
C LYS A 195 -12.10 -1.63 -21.27
N GLY A 196 -12.71 -2.25 -20.28
CA GLY A 196 -12.56 -1.85 -18.88
C GLY A 196 -11.12 -2.00 -18.40
N LEU A 197 -10.43 -3.06 -18.79
CA LEU A 197 -9.01 -3.24 -18.49
C LEU A 197 -8.15 -2.08 -19.01
N VAL A 198 -8.31 -1.72 -20.29
CA VAL A 198 -7.55 -0.61 -20.89
C VAL A 198 -7.86 0.70 -20.16
N LEU A 199 -9.14 0.99 -19.90
CA LEU A 199 -9.55 2.23 -19.23
C LEU A 199 -9.02 2.32 -17.79
N VAL A 200 -9.13 1.22 -17.02
CA VAL A 200 -8.63 1.25 -15.62
C VAL A 200 -7.11 1.29 -15.59
N SER A 201 -6.43 0.58 -16.48
CA SER A 201 -4.97 0.62 -16.57
C SER A 201 -4.47 2.00 -17.00
N ALA A 202 -5.11 2.63 -17.99
CA ALA A 202 -4.79 3.99 -18.39
C ALA A 202 -5.03 5.01 -17.25
N ALA A 203 -6.14 4.87 -16.51
CA ALA A 203 -6.41 5.70 -15.34
C ALA A 203 -5.31 5.56 -14.27
N LEU A 204 -4.98 4.33 -13.88
CA LEU A 204 -3.96 4.06 -12.87
C LEU A 204 -2.57 4.53 -13.31
N ALA A 205 -2.18 4.26 -14.56
CA ALA A 205 -0.92 4.71 -15.11
C ALA A 205 -0.84 6.25 -15.13
N ALA A 206 -1.88 6.93 -15.61
CA ALA A 206 -1.92 8.38 -15.69
C ALA A 206 -1.87 9.04 -14.30
N TRP A 207 -2.59 8.49 -13.30
CA TRP A 207 -2.52 8.94 -11.92
C TRP A 207 -1.12 8.75 -11.33
N LEU A 208 -0.53 7.55 -11.42
CA LEU A 208 0.79 7.27 -10.86
C LEU A 208 1.89 8.09 -11.52
N LEU A 209 1.86 8.22 -12.85
CA LEU A 209 2.83 9.04 -13.59
C LEU A 209 2.67 10.52 -13.28
N GLY A 210 1.43 11.04 -13.29
CA GLY A 210 1.16 12.42 -12.96
C GLY A 210 1.63 12.80 -11.56
N MET A 211 1.34 11.97 -10.55
CA MET A 211 1.79 12.19 -9.18
C MET A 211 3.31 12.06 -9.02
N SER A 212 3.93 11.08 -9.71
CA SER A 212 5.38 10.90 -9.68
C SER A 212 6.11 12.11 -10.32
N LEU A 213 5.62 12.57 -11.47
CA LEU A 213 6.18 13.77 -12.15
C LEU A 213 5.97 15.03 -11.31
N TYR A 214 4.86 15.15 -10.59
CA TYR A 214 4.63 16.27 -9.69
C TYR A 214 5.68 16.32 -8.57
N GLY A 215 5.99 15.18 -7.97
CA GLY A 215 7.03 15.08 -6.94
C GLY A 215 8.45 15.35 -7.47
N ALA A 216 8.73 14.97 -8.72
CA ALA A 216 10.04 15.14 -9.36
C ALA A 216 10.22 16.49 -10.08
N GLY A 217 9.12 17.14 -10.48
CA GLY A 217 9.12 18.28 -11.42
C GLY A 217 9.34 19.66 -10.82
N GLN A 218 9.77 19.78 -9.58
CA GLN A 218 9.88 21.05 -8.83
C GLN A 218 10.92 22.06 -9.36
N GLY A 219 11.48 21.88 -10.53
CA GLY A 219 12.44 22.81 -11.12
C GLY A 219 12.11 23.34 -12.52
N SER A 220 11.14 22.76 -13.21
CA SER A 220 10.79 23.16 -14.59
C SER A 220 9.27 23.31 -14.77
N GLY A 221 8.84 24.44 -15.37
CA GLY A 221 7.43 24.65 -15.70
C GLY A 221 6.84 23.55 -16.60
N GLN A 222 7.66 22.90 -17.43
CA GLN A 222 7.26 21.78 -18.28
C GLN A 222 6.96 20.51 -17.48
N GLY A 223 7.76 20.18 -16.47
CA GLY A 223 7.52 19.02 -15.59
C GLY A 223 6.20 19.15 -14.84
N LEU A 224 5.89 20.34 -14.35
CA LEU A 224 4.63 20.63 -13.65
C LEU A 224 3.43 20.54 -14.60
N ALA A 225 3.53 21.04 -15.83
CA ALA A 225 2.47 20.94 -16.84
C ALA A 225 2.17 19.47 -17.19
N LEU A 226 3.21 18.65 -17.39
CA LEU A 226 3.05 17.21 -17.66
C LEU A 226 2.43 16.46 -16.46
N ALA A 227 2.77 16.84 -15.23
CA ALA A 227 2.17 16.28 -14.02
C ALA A 227 0.66 16.56 -13.97
N TRP A 228 0.25 17.82 -14.20
CA TRP A 228 -1.17 18.19 -14.26
C TRP A 228 -1.92 17.52 -15.40
N LEU A 229 -1.29 17.41 -16.58
CA LEU A 229 -1.86 16.69 -17.71
C LEU A 229 -2.07 15.20 -17.38
N GLY A 230 -1.09 14.57 -16.73
CA GLY A 230 -1.20 13.19 -16.24
C GLY A 230 -2.35 13.01 -15.27
N MET A 231 -2.48 13.89 -14.28
CA MET A 231 -3.58 13.84 -13.32
C MET A 231 -4.95 14.09 -13.96
N ALA A 232 -5.05 15.04 -14.90
CA ALA A 232 -6.28 15.31 -15.65
C ALA A 232 -6.67 14.12 -16.53
N ALA A 233 -5.71 13.49 -17.21
CA ALA A 233 -5.92 12.27 -17.97
C ALA A 233 -6.35 11.11 -17.05
N GLY A 234 -5.73 10.97 -15.88
CA GLY A 234 -6.12 10.00 -14.85
C GLY A 234 -7.58 10.16 -14.42
N LEU A 235 -8.00 11.40 -14.15
CA LEU A 235 -9.40 11.70 -13.82
C LEU A 235 -10.33 11.37 -14.98
N ALA A 236 -10.00 11.78 -16.21
CA ALA A 236 -10.81 11.51 -17.39
C ALA A 236 -10.99 10.00 -17.61
N PHE A 237 -9.92 9.20 -17.58
CA PHE A 237 -10.00 7.75 -17.71
C PHE A 237 -10.76 7.10 -16.54
N THR A 238 -10.65 7.62 -15.32
CA THR A 238 -11.43 7.14 -14.16
C THR A 238 -12.93 7.35 -14.40
N VAL A 239 -13.32 8.52 -14.89
CA VAL A 239 -14.73 8.82 -15.23
C VAL A 239 -15.20 7.92 -16.38
N LEU A 240 -14.42 7.78 -17.44
CA LEU A 240 -14.74 6.89 -18.57
C LEU A 240 -14.89 5.44 -18.11
N TYR A 241 -14.00 4.96 -17.22
CA TYR A 241 -14.13 3.65 -16.63
C TYR A 241 -15.40 3.50 -15.79
N ALA A 242 -15.72 4.48 -14.95
CA ALA A 242 -16.92 4.44 -14.12
C ALA A 242 -18.22 4.40 -14.97
N LEU A 243 -18.25 5.13 -16.08
CA LEU A 243 -19.36 5.09 -17.04
C LEU A 243 -19.44 3.74 -17.76
N HIS A 244 -18.31 3.18 -18.15
CA HIS A 244 -18.22 1.85 -18.77
C HIS A 244 -18.68 0.75 -17.81
N ALA A 245 -18.19 0.74 -16.58
CA ALA A 245 -18.50 -0.26 -15.55
C ALA A 245 -19.99 -0.30 -15.19
N ARG A 246 -20.70 0.85 -15.26
CA ARG A 246 -22.15 0.90 -15.05
C ARG A 246 -22.96 0.19 -16.14
N LYS A 247 -22.41 0.07 -17.34
CA LYS A 247 -23.07 -0.53 -18.50
C LYS A 247 -22.64 -1.98 -18.75
N THR A 248 -21.61 -2.44 -18.07
CA THR A 248 -21.01 -3.76 -18.24
C THR A 248 -21.49 -4.72 -17.17
N ALA A 249 -21.99 -5.90 -17.57
CA ALA A 249 -22.51 -6.89 -16.61
C ALA A 249 -21.42 -7.44 -15.67
N HIS A 250 -20.19 -7.59 -16.17
CA HIS A 250 -19.06 -8.11 -15.43
C HIS A 250 -17.82 -7.24 -15.67
N PRO A 251 -17.77 -6.04 -15.04
CA PRO A 251 -16.62 -5.15 -15.19
C PRO A 251 -15.38 -5.74 -14.49
N ILE A 252 -14.19 -5.40 -14.99
CA ILE A 252 -12.94 -5.93 -14.43
C ILE A 252 -12.69 -5.47 -12.98
N VAL A 253 -13.20 -4.29 -12.60
CA VAL A 253 -13.25 -3.79 -11.23
C VAL A 253 -14.69 -3.43 -10.90
N GLU A 254 -15.30 -4.16 -9.99
CA GLU A 254 -16.71 -3.98 -9.61
C GLU A 254 -16.90 -2.79 -8.66
N LEU A 255 -16.98 -1.56 -9.20
CA LEU A 255 -17.16 -0.34 -8.41
C LEU A 255 -18.44 -0.35 -7.53
N GLN A 256 -19.42 -1.20 -7.85
CA GLN A 256 -20.63 -1.36 -7.04
C GLN A 256 -20.33 -1.86 -5.62
N LEU A 257 -19.23 -2.59 -5.42
CA LEU A 257 -18.80 -3.05 -4.10
C LEU A 257 -18.45 -1.89 -3.16
N LEU A 258 -18.11 -0.71 -3.69
CA LEU A 258 -17.93 0.52 -2.89
C LEU A 258 -19.24 1.03 -2.25
N LYS A 259 -20.39 0.46 -2.59
CA LYS A 259 -21.64 0.72 -1.88
C LYS A 259 -21.63 0.12 -0.46
N SER A 260 -20.80 -0.91 -0.20
CA SER A 260 -20.60 -1.42 1.15
C SER A 260 -20.05 -0.32 2.07
N PRO A 261 -20.75 0.01 3.16
CA PRO A 261 -20.28 1.02 4.11
C PRO A 261 -18.95 0.65 4.75
N ARG A 262 -18.71 -0.66 4.97
CA ARG A 262 -17.48 -1.18 5.57
C ARG A 262 -16.29 -1.01 4.65
N LEU A 263 -16.41 -1.40 3.36
CA LEU A 263 -15.35 -1.21 2.38
C LEU A 263 -15.06 0.27 2.18
N ARG A 264 -16.10 1.11 2.00
CA ARG A 264 -15.95 2.55 1.80
C ARG A 264 -15.28 3.23 2.99
N MET A 265 -15.66 2.89 4.22
CA MET A 265 -15.02 3.43 5.41
C MET A 265 -13.57 2.98 5.52
N SER A 266 -13.28 1.71 5.22
CA SER A 266 -11.91 1.19 5.23
C SER A 266 -11.02 1.90 4.20
N VAL A 267 -11.54 2.15 3.00
CA VAL A 267 -10.88 2.95 1.95
C VAL A 267 -10.58 4.35 2.45
N ALA A 268 -11.57 5.04 3.01
CA ALA A 268 -11.41 6.41 3.52
C ALA A 268 -10.37 6.48 4.67
N VAL A 269 -10.43 5.56 5.63
CA VAL A 269 -9.46 5.50 6.74
C VAL A 269 -8.06 5.18 6.24
N TYR A 270 -7.93 4.32 5.21
CA TYR A 270 -6.61 3.99 4.68
C TYR A 270 -5.94 5.18 3.98
N HIS A 271 -6.72 6.03 3.31
CA HIS A 271 -6.23 7.31 2.79
C HIS A 271 -5.89 8.29 3.91
N ALA A 272 -6.75 8.40 4.93
CA ALA A 272 -6.62 9.36 6.03
C ALA A 272 -5.54 9.00 7.06
N ILE A 273 -5.03 7.77 7.09
CA ILE A 273 -4.00 7.34 8.04
C ILE A 273 -2.75 6.88 7.30
N PRO A 274 -2.66 5.65 6.73
CA PRO A 274 -1.42 5.24 6.05
C PRO A 274 -1.05 6.12 4.86
N GLY A 275 -2.03 6.55 4.07
CA GLY A 275 -1.80 7.42 2.92
C GLY A 275 -1.23 8.77 3.32
N MET A 276 -1.88 9.46 4.26
CA MET A 276 -1.41 10.76 4.74
C MET A 276 -0.08 10.66 5.46
N PHE A 277 0.12 9.60 6.26
CA PHE A 277 1.40 9.35 6.92
C PHE A 277 2.56 9.36 5.93
N THR A 278 2.39 8.81 4.73
CA THR A 278 3.45 8.78 3.72
C THR A 278 3.91 10.20 3.34
N GLY A 279 2.98 11.12 3.09
CA GLY A 279 3.30 12.51 2.77
C GLY A 279 3.85 13.29 3.96
N VAL A 280 3.20 13.16 5.13
CA VAL A 280 3.66 13.80 6.38
C VAL A 280 5.04 13.31 6.76
N ASN A 281 5.29 12.01 6.66
CA ASN A 281 6.58 11.43 6.99
C ASN A 281 7.72 11.93 6.10
N LEU A 282 7.46 12.05 4.79
CA LEU A 282 8.43 12.62 3.86
C LEU A 282 8.80 14.06 4.25
N LEU A 283 7.81 14.91 4.46
CA LEU A 283 8.02 16.30 4.88
C LEU A 283 8.70 16.39 6.25
N ASN A 284 8.32 15.51 7.17
CA ASN A 284 8.88 15.50 8.51
C ASN A 284 10.36 15.09 8.55
N ILE A 285 10.80 14.20 7.67
CA ILE A 285 12.22 13.87 7.53
C ILE A 285 13.02 15.14 7.18
N PHE A 286 12.57 15.91 6.18
CA PHE A 286 13.21 17.17 5.81
C PHE A 286 13.14 18.19 6.95
N TYR A 287 11.99 18.33 7.62
CA TYR A 287 11.84 19.22 8.75
C TYR A 287 12.83 18.92 9.88
N LEU A 288 12.97 17.65 10.26
CA LEU A 288 13.88 17.23 11.32
C LEU A 288 15.35 17.41 10.96
N GLN A 289 15.73 17.13 9.70
CA GLN A 289 17.13 17.19 9.28
C GLN A 289 17.56 18.60 8.86
N ASP A 290 16.77 19.29 8.04
CA ASP A 290 17.14 20.57 7.45
C ASP A 290 16.80 21.76 8.37
N MET A 291 15.68 21.70 9.09
CA MET A 291 15.23 22.81 9.95
C MET A 291 15.66 22.64 11.41
N LEU A 292 15.59 21.42 11.96
CA LEU A 292 15.96 21.16 13.36
C LEU A 292 17.38 20.58 13.49
N HIS A 293 18.10 20.42 12.37
CA HIS A 293 19.48 19.94 12.31
C HIS A 293 19.73 18.61 13.03
N LEU A 294 18.72 17.76 13.10
CA LEU A 294 18.89 16.41 13.66
C LEU A 294 19.64 15.52 12.66
N SER A 295 20.49 14.64 13.18
CA SER A 295 21.16 13.64 12.34
C SER A 295 20.15 12.64 11.74
N ALA A 296 20.51 12.03 10.62
CA ALA A 296 19.72 10.96 10.01
C ALA A 296 19.49 9.79 10.99
N GLN A 297 20.48 9.47 11.83
CA GLN A 297 20.37 8.47 12.88
C GLN A 297 19.33 8.85 13.95
N ALA A 298 19.32 10.11 14.40
CA ALA A 298 18.33 10.60 15.37
C ALA A 298 16.91 10.57 14.78
N THR A 299 16.75 11.00 13.52
CA THR A 299 15.48 10.89 12.79
C THR A 299 15.02 9.44 12.67
N GLY A 300 15.93 8.51 12.35
CA GLY A 300 15.64 7.08 12.27
C GLY A 300 15.16 6.46 13.59
N ARG A 301 15.67 6.93 14.75
CA ARG A 301 15.19 6.47 16.08
C ARG A 301 13.71 6.79 16.29
N PHE A 302 13.23 7.94 15.86
CA PHE A 302 11.80 8.27 15.96
C PHE A 302 10.96 7.39 15.03
N MET A 303 11.47 7.03 13.87
CA MET A 303 10.81 6.04 12.99
C MET A 303 10.66 4.67 13.67
N MET A 304 11.64 4.25 14.49
CA MET A 304 11.52 3.02 15.28
C MET A 304 10.45 3.16 16.38
N VAL A 305 10.27 4.32 16.98
CA VAL A 305 9.19 4.57 17.94
C VAL A 305 7.83 4.43 17.25
N TYR A 306 7.68 5.01 16.04
CA TYR A 306 6.48 4.80 15.21
C TYR A 306 6.23 3.32 14.93
N ALA A 307 7.23 2.61 14.45
CA ALA A 307 7.11 1.20 14.10
C ALA A 307 6.75 0.33 15.32
N GLY A 308 7.35 0.60 16.47
CA GLY A 308 7.03 -0.04 17.74
C GLY A 308 5.58 0.21 18.18
N GLY A 309 5.14 1.46 18.14
CA GLY A 309 3.75 1.83 18.44
C GLY A 309 2.76 1.16 17.49
N ALA A 310 3.07 1.14 16.18
CA ALA A 310 2.24 0.49 15.17
C ALA A 310 2.15 -1.02 15.42
N LEU A 311 3.25 -1.69 15.70
CA LEU A 311 3.26 -3.12 15.99
C LEU A 311 2.43 -3.45 17.24
N VAL A 312 2.63 -2.72 18.33
CA VAL A 312 1.85 -2.90 19.57
C VAL A 312 0.36 -2.73 19.31
N SER A 313 -0.03 -1.65 18.64
CA SER A 313 -1.45 -1.38 18.36
C SER A 313 -2.07 -2.39 17.38
N MET A 314 -1.32 -2.94 16.42
CA MET A 314 -1.79 -4.02 15.55
C MET A 314 -2.06 -5.31 16.33
N LEU A 315 -1.16 -5.68 17.24
CA LEU A 315 -1.31 -6.89 18.07
C LEU A 315 -2.50 -6.77 19.03
N VAL A 316 -2.62 -5.64 19.71
CA VAL A 316 -3.72 -5.35 20.64
C VAL A 316 -5.03 -5.15 19.86
N GLY A 317 -4.98 -4.42 18.76
CA GLY A 317 -6.11 -4.08 17.91
C GLY A 317 -6.83 -5.31 17.35
N GLY A 318 -6.09 -6.37 16.99
CA GLY A 318 -6.69 -7.63 16.54
C GLY A 318 -7.55 -8.31 17.60
N ARG A 319 -7.12 -8.26 18.88
CA ARG A 319 -7.92 -8.78 20.02
C ARG A 319 -9.10 -7.85 20.34
N LEU A 320 -8.85 -6.55 20.33
CA LEU A 320 -9.84 -5.54 20.66
C LEU A 320 -10.94 -5.44 19.60
N TYR A 321 -10.62 -5.71 18.33
CA TYR A 321 -11.57 -5.76 17.23
C TYR A 321 -12.70 -6.75 17.49
N ASN A 322 -12.36 -7.93 18.00
CA ASN A 322 -13.34 -8.98 18.29
C ASN A 322 -14.26 -8.65 19.48
N ARG A 323 -13.84 -7.73 20.37
CA ARG A 323 -14.62 -7.31 21.55
C ARG A 323 -15.42 -6.03 21.29
N ALA A 324 -14.79 -5.04 20.69
CA ALA A 324 -15.33 -3.70 20.55
C ALA A 324 -15.91 -3.40 19.15
N GLY A 325 -15.48 -4.16 18.12
CA GLY A 325 -15.86 -3.93 16.73
C GLY A 325 -15.04 -2.82 16.06
N ALA A 326 -15.37 -2.54 14.79
CA ALA A 326 -14.61 -1.60 13.96
C ALA A 326 -14.75 -0.14 14.39
N ARG A 327 -15.97 0.30 14.77
CA ARG A 327 -16.30 1.72 14.98
C ARG A 327 -15.43 2.41 16.03
N PRO A 328 -15.31 1.92 17.30
CA PRO A 328 -14.48 2.57 18.30
C PRO A 328 -12.98 2.53 17.93
N LEU A 329 -12.52 1.49 17.23
CA LEU A 329 -11.14 1.39 16.79
C LEU A 329 -10.80 2.40 15.69
N PHE A 330 -11.71 2.64 14.76
CA PHE A 330 -11.56 3.70 13.76
C PHE A 330 -11.49 5.08 14.42
N ILE A 331 -12.36 5.37 15.40
CA ILE A 331 -12.31 6.64 16.15
C ILE A 331 -10.95 6.79 16.84
N ALA A 332 -10.57 5.79 17.64
CA ALA A 332 -9.32 5.83 18.40
C ALA A 332 -8.10 5.98 17.46
N SER A 333 -8.07 5.25 16.34
CA SER A 333 -6.96 5.33 15.39
C SER A 333 -6.82 6.70 14.75
N MET A 334 -7.93 7.30 14.29
CA MET A 334 -7.92 8.62 13.68
C MET A 334 -7.53 9.72 14.68
N VAL A 335 -8.07 9.65 15.90
CA VAL A 335 -7.74 10.62 16.97
C VAL A 335 -6.27 10.52 17.37
N LEU A 336 -5.77 9.31 17.67
CA LEU A 336 -4.37 9.11 18.07
C LEU A 336 -3.40 9.56 16.96
N HIS A 337 -3.67 9.17 15.72
CA HIS A 337 -2.82 9.52 14.58
C HIS A 337 -2.79 11.03 14.34
N SER A 338 -3.96 11.67 14.35
CA SER A 338 -4.10 13.11 14.15
C SER A 338 -3.47 13.91 15.30
N LEU A 339 -3.63 13.47 16.55
CA LEU A 339 -2.95 14.10 17.71
C LEU A 339 -1.44 14.00 17.56
N GLY A 340 -0.92 12.84 17.13
CA GLY A 340 0.52 12.68 16.88
C GLY A 340 1.03 13.63 15.78
N ILE A 341 0.29 13.79 14.68
CA ILE A 341 0.66 14.76 13.63
C ILE A 341 0.55 16.20 14.15
N ALA A 342 -0.49 16.54 14.91
CA ALA A 342 -0.65 17.87 15.51
C ALA A 342 0.51 18.20 16.46
N ALA A 343 1.01 17.23 17.21
CA ALA A 343 2.17 17.40 18.10
C ALA A 343 3.44 17.77 17.33
N LEU A 344 3.62 17.30 16.07
CA LEU A 344 4.73 17.71 15.22
C LEU A 344 4.69 19.22 14.90
N ALA A 345 3.50 19.82 14.79
CA ALA A 345 3.36 21.25 14.55
C ALA A 345 3.74 22.11 15.79
N ALA A 346 3.86 21.50 16.95
CA ALA A 346 4.32 22.15 18.19
C ALA A 346 5.82 22.01 18.42
N VAL A 347 6.54 21.20 17.64
CA VAL A 347 7.99 21.03 17.75
C VAL A 347 8.69 22.24 17.14
N ALA A 348 9.59 22.85 17.94
CA ALA A 348 10.42 23.96 17.51
C ALA A 348 11.89 23.70 17.89
N ALA A 349 12.80 24.54 17.42
CA ALA A 349 14.21 24.48 17.83
C ALA A 349 14.40 25.18 19.20
N PRO A 350 15.20 24.60 20.16
CA PRO A 350 15.81 23.27 20.09
C PRO A 350 14.77 22.15 20.16
N ALA A 351 14.94 21.09 19.36
CA ALA A 351 13.97 20.00 19.29
C ALA A 351 13.84 19.28 20.64
N ASP A 352 12.61 19.18 21.16
CA ASP A 352 12.31 18.37 22.35
C ASP A 352 12.19 16.88 21.94
N PRO A 353 13.14 16.02 22.38
CA PRO A 353 13.13 14.61 22.03
C PRO A 353 11.92 13.86 22.59
N TRP A 354 11.38 14.27 23.74
CA TRP A 354 10.24 13.62 24.36
C TRP A 354 8.94 13.93 23.62
N LEU A 355 8.78 15.20 23.19
CA LEU A 355 7.64 15.60 22.36
C LEU A 355 7.65 14.87 21.02
N LEU A 356 8.83 14.76 20.38
CA LEU A 356 8.99 13.98 19.14
C LEU A 356 8.68 12.50 19.36
N ALA A 357 9.21 11.88 20.43
CA ALA A 357 8.93 10.48 20.74
C ALA A 357 7.43 10.26 21.00
N ALA A 358 6.77 11.16 21.71
CA ALA A 358 5.32 11.11 21.94
C ALA A 358 4.53 11.26 20.63
N ALA A 359 4.91 12.21 19.77
CA ALA A 359 4.28 12.42 18.45
C ALA A 359 4.37 11.16 17.58
N TYR A 360 5.57 10.60 17.43
CA TYR A 360 5.77 9.38 16.64
C TYR A 360 5.11 8.16 17.28
N GLY A 361 5.10 8.05 18.62
CA GLY A 361 4.41 7.00 19.33
C GLY A 361 2.89 7.03 19.10
N LEU A 362 2.27 8.21 19.22
CA LEU A 362 0.84 8.42 18.93
C LEU A 362 0.50 8.14 17.48
N MET A 363 1.31 8.65 16.53
CA MET A 363 1.13 8.36 15.11
C MET A 363 1.25 6.86 14.84
N GLY A 364 2.22 6.17 15.47
CA GLY A 364 2.41 4.74 15.33
C GLY A 364 1.22 3.95 15.87
N LEU A 365 0.78 4.24 17.10
CA LEU A 365 -0.39 3.60 17.72
C LEU A 365 -1.64 3.80 16.86
N GLY A 366 -1.90 5.02 16.41
CA GLY A 366 -3.03 5.34 15.55
C GLY A 366 -2.90 4.69 14.16
N GLY A 367 -1.70 4.76 13.56
CA GLY A 367 -1.39 4.21 12.24
C GLY A 367 -1.59 2.70 12.17
N GLY A 368 -1.00 1.97 13.10
CA GLY A 368 -1.12 0.51 13.18
C GLY A 368 -2.56 0.05 13.47
N LEU A 369 -3.23 0.71 14.42
CA LEU A 369 -4.62 0.40 14.74
C LEU A 369 -5.56 0.65 13.56
N GLY A 370 -5.41 1.79 12.87
CA GLY A 370 -6.22 2.17 11.72
C GLY A 370 -6.02 1.25 10.52
N ALA A 371 -4.76 0.98 10.16
CA ALA A 371 -4.42 0.08 9.07
C ALA A 371 -4.95 -1.34 9.29
N ASN A 372 -4.75 -1.90 10.50
CA ASN A 372 -5.23 -3.24 10.83
C ASN A 372 -6.76 -3.33 10.87
N THR A 373 -7.43 -2.31 11.46
CA THR A 373 -8.89 -2.26 11.50
C THR A 373 -9.48 -2.12 10.10
N ALA A 374 -8.91 -1.27 9.24
CA ALA A 374 -9.34 -1.10 7.86
C ALA A 374 -9.15 -2.40 7.04
N GLN A 375 -7.98 -3.04 7.15
CA GLN A 375 -7.70 -4.33 6.51
C GLN A 375 -8.68 -5.42 6.93
N THR A 376 -9.00 -5.50 8.22
CA THR A 376 -9.94 -6.50 8.77
C THR A 376 -11.36 -6.25 8.29
N THR A 377 -11.79 -4.97 8.25
CA THR A 377 -13.16 -4.56 7.96
C THR A 377 -13.48 -4.58 6.46
N ALA A 378 -12.50 -4.24 5.61
CA ALA A 378 -12.69 -4.00 4.18
C ALA A 378 -13.39 -5.14 3.43
N LEU A 379 -13.11 -6.38 3.80
CA LEU A 379 -13.57 -7.57 3.07
C LEU A 379 -14.68 -8.35 3.81
N LEU A 380 -15.23 -7.81 4.91
CA LEU A 380 -16.18 -8.56 5.76
C LEU A 380 -17.54 -8.83 5.13
N ASP A 381 -17.97 -7.95 4.23
CA ASP A 381 -19.30 -8.04 3.61
C ASP A 381 -19.32 -8.95 2.37
N PHE A 382 -18.18 -9.56 2.03
CA PHE A 382 -18.00 -10.27 0.76
C PHE A 382 -17.58 -11.72 0.96
N ASP A 383 -18.17 -12.60 0.13
CA ASP A 383 -17.86 -14.02 0.10
C ASP A 383 -17.54 -14.49 -1.34
N GLY A 384 -16.79 -15.57 -1.46
CA GLY A 384 -16.49 -16.21 -2.73
C GLY A 384 -15.86 -15.24 -3.75
N ARG A 385 -16.51 -15.08 -4.90
CA ARG A 385 -16.04 -14.22 -5.99
C ARG A 385 -16.02 -12.73 -5.64
N GLN A 386 -16.99 -12.28 -4.86
CA GLN A 386 -17.03 -10.88 -4.42
C GLN A 386 -15.82 -10.53 -3.56
N THR A 387 -15.31 -11.47 -2.74
CA THR A 387 -14.08 -11.24 -1.98
C THR A 387 -12.87 -11.02 -2.89
N GLN A 388 -12.79 -11.72 -4.03
CA GLN A 388 -11.71 -11.48 -5.01
C GLN A 388 -11.80 -10.07 -5.59
N GLN A 389 -12.98 -9.63 -6.01
CA GLN A 389 -13.19 -8.29 -6.58
C GLN A 389 -12.98 -7.19 -5.53
N ALA A 390 -13.46 -7.37 -4.31
CA ALA A 390 -13.23 -6.45 -3.20
C ALA A 390 -11.72 -6.37 -2.84
N SER A 391 -10.99 -7.48 -2.95
CA SER A 391 -9.54 -7.53 -2.74
C SER A 391 -8.77 -6.74 -3.81
N VAL A 392 -9.24 -6.75 -5.07
CA VAL A 392 -8.70 -5.87 -6.13
C VAL A 392 -8.85 -4.41 -5.73
N ILE A 393 -10.08 -3.99 -5.40
CA ILE A 393 -10.36 -2.60 -4.99
C ILE A 393 -9.50 -2.22 -3.78
N TRP A 394 -9.40 -3.09 -2.79
CA TRP A 394 -8.61 -2.85 -1.59
C TRP A 394 -7.11 -2.67 -1.89
N ASN A 395 -6.54 -3.51 -2.74
CA ASN A 395 -5.12 -3.41 -3.08
C ASN A 395 -4.81 -2.22 -4.00
N LEU A 396 -5.70 -1.89 -4.94
CA LEU A 396 -5.59 -0.65 -5.72
C LEU A 396 -5.67 0.58 -4.81
N ASN A 397 -6.64 0.61 -3.90
CA ASN A 397 -6.76 1.66 -2.90
C ASN A 397 -5.47 1.84 -2.09
N ARG A 398 -4.85 0.74 -1.66
CA ARG A 398 -3.59 0.77 -0.89
C ARG A 398 -2.47 1.46 -1.67
N GLN A 399 -2.31 1.15 -2.96
CA GLN A 399 -1.30 1.77 -3.80
C GLN A 399 -1.59 3.26 -4.03
N MET A 400 -2.84 3.57 -4.35
CA MET A 400 -3.26 4.95 -4.58
C MET A 400 -3.15 5.82 -3.33
N ALA A 401 -3.46 5.29 -2.14
CA ALA A 401 -3.40 6.05 -0.90
C ALA A 401 -2.00 6.59 -0.61
N PHE A 402 -0.97 5.79 -0.82
CA PHE A 402 0.43 6.23 -0.62
C PHE A 402 0.83 7.32 -1.60
N SER A 403 0.52 7.14 -2.89
CA SER A 403 0.86 8.10 -3.94
C SER A 403 0.10 9.43 -3.79
N VAL A 404 -1.21 9.36 -3.51
CA VAL A 404 -2.06 10.54 -3.28
C VAL A 404 -1.59 11.30 -2.05
N GLY A 405 -1.33 10.60 -0.94
CA GLY A 405 -0.90 11.25 0.30
C GLY A 405 0.43 11.98 0.13
N ALA A 406 1.43 11.33 -0.49
CA ALA A 406 2.73 11.94 -0.75
C ALA A 406 2.59 13.19 -1.64
N ALA A 407 1.91 13.07 -2.79
CA ALA A 407 1.75 14.17 -3.74
C ALA A 407 0.95 15.34 -3.15
N PHE A 408 -0.15 15.05 -2.44
CA PHE A 408 -1.04 16.07 -1.89
C PHE A 408 -0.32 16.92 -0.83
N PHE A 409 0.35 16.31 0.15
CA PHE A 409 0.98 17.09 1.22
C PHE A 409 2.24 17.80 0.74
N LEU A 410 2.97 17.25 -0.23
CA LEU A 410 4.06 17.95 -0.87
C LEU A 410 3.55 19.19 -1.63
N MET A 411 2.41 19.06 -2.35
CA MET A 411 1.76 20.19 -3.01
C MET A 411 1.36 21.28 -2.00
N VAL A 412 0.68 20.91 -0.91
CA VAL A 412 0.25 21.85 0.14
C VAL A 412 1.46 22.58 0.73
N PHE A 413 2.50 21.84 1.09
CA PHE A 413 3.73 22.42 1.60
C PHE A 413 4.34 23.44 0.63
N ASN A 414 4.49 23.07 -0.64
CA ASN A 414 5.08 23.94 -1.65
C ASN A 414 4.27 25.21 -1.88
N MET A 415 2.94 25.10 -1.93
CA MET A 415 2.06 26.28 -2.04
C MET A 415 2.21 27.22 -0.84
N LEU A 416 2.42 26.70 0.35
CA LEU A 416 2.64 27.49 1.56
C LEU A 416 4.05 28.11 1.57
N ALA A 417 5.08 27.35 1.18
CA ALA A 417 6.46 27.78 1.17
C ALA A 417 6.73 28.91 0.16
N THR A 418 5.86 29.11 -0.85
CA THR A 418 5.95 30.29 -1.74
C THR A 418 5.51 31.60 -1.08
N ARG A 419 4.80 31.53 0.05
CA ARG A 419 4.18 32.70 0.71
C ARG A 419 4.62 32.88 2.16
N LEU A 420 5.14 31.85 2.79
CA LEU A 420 5.53 31.79 4.20
C LEU A 420 6.97 31.33 4.32
N ASP A 421 7.57 31.60 5.48
CA ASP A 421 8.84 30.94 5.82
C ASP A 421 8.66 29.41 5.92
N ALA A 422 9.75 28.69 5.68
CA ALA A 422 9.72 27.24 5.61
C ALA A 422 9.19 26.58 6.90
N GLY A 423 9.56 27.09 8.08
CA GLY A 423 9.11 26.57 9.37
C GLY A 423 7.59 26.64 9.52
N ARG A 424 7.01 27.82 9.23
CA ARG A 424 5.54 28.00 9.26
C ARG A 424 4.85 27.13 8.21
N ALA A 425 5.42 26.98 7.02
CA ALA A 425 4.87 26.12 5.98
C ALA A 425 4.79 24.66 6.45
N TYR A 426 5.82 24.12 7.13
CA TYR A 426 5.78 22.79 7.74
C TYR A 426 4.68 22.67 8.79
N HIS A 427 4.63 23.60 9.77
CA HIS A 427 3.67 23.55 10.87
C HIS A 427 2.23 23.59 10.37
N ILE A 428 1.90 24.50 9.43
CA ILE A 428 0.57 24.60 8.85
C ILE A 428 0.24 23.34 8.06
N THR A 429 1.19 22.78 7.31
CA THR A 429 0.96 21.51 6.59
C THR A 429 0.65 20.37 7.53
N PHE A 430 1.35 20.26 8.67
CA PHE A 430 1.07 19.25 9.71
C PHE A 430 -0.31 19.46 10.34
N LEU A 431 -0.73 20.69 10.61
CA LEU A 431 -2.07 20.97 11.12
C LEU A 431 -3.17 20.61 10.11
N ILE A 432 -2.97 20.93 8.82
CA ILE A 432 -3.89 20.53 7.75
C ILE A 432 -3.99 19.00 7.69
N ALA A 433 -2.85 18.31 7.76
CA ALA A 433 -2.81 16.85 7.78
C ALA A 433 -3.54 16.26 9.00
N SER A 434 -3.30 16.81 10.18
CA SER A 434 -4.00 16.40 11.41
C SER A 434 -5.52 16.50 11.26
N LEU A 435 -6.02 17.63 10.75
CA LEU A 435 -7.46 17.85 10.54
C LEU A 435 -8.02 16.92 9.45
N ALA A 436 -7.30 16.76 8.34
CA ALA A 436 -7.72 15.88 7.25
C ALA A 436 -7.79 14.41 7.70
N GLY A 437 -6.95 13.97 8.65
CA GLY A 437 -7.00 12.65 9.27
C GLY A 437 -8.30 12.34 10.00
N LEU A 438 -9.06 13.37 10.40
CA LEU A 438 -10.34 13.23 11.09
C LEU A 438 -11.54 13.22 10.13
N VAL A 439 -11.35 13.57 8.84
CA VAL A 439 -12.45 13.67 7.87
C VAL A 439 -13.31 12.40 7.78
N PRO A 440 -12.75 11.16 7.78
CA PRO A 440 -13.58 9.96 7.71
C PRO A 440 -14.51 9.77 8.92
N LEU A 441 -14.29 10.48 10.04
CA LEU A 441 -15.24 10.46 11.18
C LEU A 441 -16.66 10.85 10.76
N LEU A 442 -16.79 11.70 9.73
CA LEU A 442 -18.08 12.12 9.19
C LEU A 442 -18.88 10.94 8.59
N GLN A 443 -18.19 9.88 8.17
CA GLN A 443 -18.80 8.68 7.60
C GLN A 443 -19.14 7.60 8.63
N LEU A 444 -18.74 7.75 9.88
CA LEU A 444 -18.93 6.74 10.94
C LEU A 444 -20.40 6.40 11.25
N ARG A 445 -21.32 7.31 10.95
CA ARG A 445 -22.77 7.08 11.11
C ARG A 445 -23.29 5.94 10.22
N SER A 446 -22.58 5.62 9.14
CA SER A 446 -22.94 4.53 8.23
C SER A 446 -22.51 3.14 8.71
N LEU A 447 -21.65 3.05 9.74
CA LEU A 447 -21.23 1.78 10.33
C LEU A 447 -22.17 1.39 11.48
N HIS A 448 -22.89 0.29 11.29
CA HIS A 448 -23.68 -0.32 12.37
C HIS A 448 -22.75 -0.92 13.44
N THR A 449 -23.19 -0.87 14.70
CA THR A 449 -22.45 -1.51 15.80
C THR A 449 -22.56 -3.04 15.71
N LEU A 450 -21.61 -3.78 16.30
CA LEU A 450 -21.66 -5.24 16.36
C LEU A 450 -22.97 -5.77 17.01
N LYS A 451 -23.52 -5.03 17.96
CA LYS A 451 -24.81 -5.35 18.60
C LYS A 451 -25.95 -5.43 17.59
N ASP A 452 -25.99 -4.52 16.62
CA ASP A 452 -27.01 -4.50 15.58
C ASP A 452 -26.93 -5.71 14.64
N HIS A 453 -25.71 -6.23 14.43
CA HIS A 453 -25.50 -7.40 13.57
C HIS A 453 -25.97 -8.70 14.24
N HIS A 454 -25.71 -8.89 15.53
CA HIS A 454 -26.21 -10.04 16.31
C HIS A 454 -27.72 -9.99 16.46
N ALA A 455 -28.31 -8.81 16.69
CA ALA A 455 -29.77 -8.64 16.75
C ALA A 455 -30.45 -9.00 15.42
N ARG A 456 -29.88 -8.60 14.29
CA ARG A 456 -30.42 -8.96 12.95
C ARG A 456 -30.26 -10.45 12.62
N GLN A 457 -29.13 -11.08 13.00
CA GLN A 457 -28.94 -12.52 12.80
C GLN A 457 -29.88 -13.37 13.68
N GLN A 458 -30.23 -12.89 14.89
CA GLN A 458 -31.19 -13.56 15.76
C GLN A 458 -32.64 -13.35 15.26
N ALA A 459 -32.96 -12.21 14.65
CA ALA A 459 -34.29 -11.95 14.09
C ALA A 459 -34.56 -12.69 12.76
N HIS A 460 -33.53 -13.22 12.10
CA HIS A 460 -33.64 -14.00 10.86
C HIS A 460 -33.40 -15.51 11.04
N ARG A 461 -33.31 -15.99 12.27
CA ARG A 461 -33.38 -17.44 12.52
C ARG A 461 -34.85 -17.83 12.63
N PRO A 462 -35.36 -18.73 11.75
CA PRO A 462 -36.73 -19.23 11.79
C PRO A 462 -36.99 -20.05 13.07
#